data_f2511263656ca29cee43b563b96262a7
#
_entry.id   f2511263656ca29cee43b563b96262a7
#
_cell.length_a   1.000
_cell.length_b   1.000
_cell.length_c   1.000
_cell.angle_alpha   90.00
_cell.angle_beta   90.00
_cell.angle_gamma   90.00
#
_symmetry.space_group_name_H-M   'P 1'
#
loop_
_entity.id
_entity.type
_entity.pdbx_description
1 polymer ?
#
loop_
_entity_poly.entity_id
_entity_poly.type
_entity_poly.pdbx_seq_one_letter_code
_entity_poly.pdbx_strand_id
1 'polypeptide(L)'
;MILISWIRSMDGYTMNLHTEEKVTLVETKPYQSLKQSFEKLKVYNLEIPESEIYYIATLLLGIKVAQFVSQDQEDLYISNFTKALVVNFERIACISFDNKDRLMTRLKGHIRPLYYRLKYGVQSTNPLVQDVMRMYPEIYDFTGRAVREMKDDLAKMLTSDEIAYLTIYFISDEKYQTIQKKSNVSKVLVLCADGMATSTLVKEQLKTLFGSTADIKLGIISEAKKYNLDDFALIISTGYSELLAHRKNIVFTNVILEDSDKKKIIQVMNQCGVIGEYNKTIQRIISAAVQSTNGIVDENELYFDVLRILFESDNRKIDKKINSIANYIQNQRYSVLPARSTKEELLMQGCQKAVGEKAWKRLYNRLCNMMNHNKIKFYEISQDVVILHCPMRGDLNVEINYEIVVSEERIKISEEIKGKIFIFFVTVDQNTHFPVLEGIYRYCESEKGKSFIADMKGVKK
;
A
#
# COMPACT_ATOMS: atom_id res chain seq x y z
N MET A 1 7.28 -3.10 -31.94
CA MET A 1 5.95 -2.47 -32.22
C MET A 1 5.65 -2.35 -33.70
N ILE A 2 6.50 -1.73 -34.54
CA ILE A 2 6.28 -1.59 -35.99
C ILE A 2 6.04 -2.94 -36.68
N LEU A 3 6.85 -3.95 -36.40
CA LEU A 3 6.68 -5.29 -36.99
C LEU A 3 5.36 -5.94 -36.53
N ILE A 4 4.96 -5.78 -35.31
CA ILE A 4 3.69 -6.30 -34.76
C ILE A 4 2.52 -5.62 -35.46
N SER A 5 2.54 -4.30 -35.62
CA SER A 5 1.49 -3.56 -36.33
C SER A 5 1.39 -3.93 -37.79
N TRP A 6 2.54 -4.15 -38.42
CA TRP A 6 2.56 -4.61 -39.80
C TRP A 6 1.92 -6.01 -39.95
N ILE A 7 2.28 -6.95 -39.10
CA ILE A 7 1.68 -8.31 -39.06
C ILE A 7 0.17 -8.21 -38.80
N ARG A 8 -0.25 -7.44 -37.79
CA ARG A 8 -1.67 -7.25 -37.44
C ARG A 8 -2.47 -6.66 -38.60
N SER A 9 -1.88 -5.70 -39.35
CA SER A 9 -2.54 -5.11 -40.53
C SER A 9 -2.70 -6.11 -41.67
N MET A 10 -1.75 -7.04 -41.84
CA MET A 10 -1.86 -8.13 -42.83
C MET A 10 -2.96 -9.14 -42.46
N ASP A 11 -3.16 -9.38 -41.14
CA ASP A 11 -4.20 -10.27 -40.62
C ASP A 11 -5.59 -9.60 -40.53
N GLY A 12 -5.71 -8.36 -40.99
CA GLY A 12 -6.98 -7.62 -41.04
C GLY A 12 -7.47 -7.09 -39.66
N TYR A 13 -6.62 -7.11 -38.67
CA TYR A 13 -6.97 -6.51 -37.36
C TYR A 13 -7.04 -4.99 -37.49
N THR A 14 -8.17 -4.42 -37.07
CA THR A 14 -8.37 -2.97 -37.03
C THR A 14 -8.89 -2.54 -35.68
N MET A 15 -8.35 -1.44 -35.13
CA MET A 15 -8.88 -0.82 -33.91
C MET A 15 -10.01 0.14 -34.33
N ASN A 16 -11.22 -0.13 -33.83
CA ASN A 16 -12.36 0.76 -34.00
C ASN A 16 -12.48 1.71 -32.79
N LEU A 17 -12.16 2.98 -33.02
CA LEU A 17 -12.39 4.07 -32.08
C LEU A 17 -13.62 4.88 -32.48
N HIS A 18 -14.34 5.40 -31.48
CA HIS A 18 -15.40 6.38 -31.77
C HIS A 18 -14.84 7.68 -32.34
N THR A 19 -15.64 8.43 -33.08
CA THR A 19 -15.18 9.64 -33.77
C THR A 19 -14.58 10.68 -32.82
N GLU A 20 -15.17 10.85 -31.63
CA GLU A 20 -14.69 11.77 -30.60
C GLU A 20 -13.32 11.34 -30.01
N GLU A 21 -13.13 10.04 -29.83
CA GLU A 21 -11.86 9.48 -29.36
C GLU A 21 -10.74 9.68 -30.38
N LYS A 22 -11.03 9.52 -31.66
CA LYS A 22 -10.06 9.77 -32.74
C LYS A 22 -9.60 11.23 -32.76
N VAL A 23 -10.53 12.17 -32.63
CA VAL A 23 -10.21 13.60 -32.59
C VAL A 23 -9.26 13.91 -31.44
N THR A 24 -9.59 13.40 -30.24
CA THR A 24 -8.74 13.62 -29.06
C THR A 24 -7.37 12.96 -29.18
N LEU A 25 -7.32 11.75 -29.78
CA LEU A 25 -6.09 10.99 -29.92
C LEU A 25 -5.11 11.63 -30.91
N VAL A 26 -5.63 12.17 -32.02
CA VAL A 26 -4.83 12.84 -33.07
C VAL A 26 -4.08 14.07 -32.53
N GLU A 27 -4.61 14.77 -31.54
CA GLU A 27 -3.98 15.92 -30.92
C GLU A 27 -2.84 15.55 -29.98
N THR A 28 -2.70 14.26 -29.62
CA THR A 28 -1.67 13.81 -28.68
C THR A 28 -0.28 13.77 -29.32
N LYS A 29 0.75 14.11 -28.55
CA LYS A 29 2.15 14.00 -28.99
C LYS A 29 2.54 12.57 -29.45
N PRO A 30 2.13 11.47 -28.76
CA PRO A 30 2.41 10.13 -29.23
C PRO A 30 1.90 9.85 -30.64
N TYR A 31 0.65 10.22 -30.93
CA TYR A 31 0.09 10.04 -32.26
C TYR A 31 0.87 10.83 -33.33
N GLN A 32 1.12 12.12 -33.10
CA GLN A 32 1.85 12.97 -34.03
C GLN A 32 3.27 12.45 -34.30
N SER A 33 3.98 12.04 -33.25
CA SER A 33 5.32 11.46 -33.39
C SER A 33 5.32 10.14 -34.15
N LEU A 34 4.33 9.29 -33.91
CA LEU A 34 4.15 8.03 -34.61
C LEU A 34 3.83 8.28 -36.10
N LYS A 35 2.90 9.19 -36.38
CA LYS A 35 2.53 9.55 -37.77
C LYS A 35 3.73 10.00 -38.56
N GLN A 36 4.52 10.93 -38.01
CA GLN A 36 5.77 11.38 -38.65
C GLN A 36 6.78 10.24 -38.84
N SER A 37 6.87 9.33 -37.89
CA SER A 37 7.79 8.19 -37.97
C SER A 37 7.34 7.17 -39.04
N PHE A 38 6.05 6.91 -39.14
CA PHE A 38 5.51 5.98 -40.13
C PHE A 38 5.52 6.56 -41.55
N GLU A 39 5.36 7.87 -41.72
CA GLU A 39 5.54 8.51 -43.00
C GLU A 39 6.96 8.30 -43.56
N LYS A 40 7.98 8.27 -42.73
CA LYS A 40 9.36 7.96 -43.14
C LYS A 40 9.54 6.51 -43.58
N LEU A 41 8.69 5.56 -43.11
CA LEU A 41 8.76 4.16 -43.50
C LEU A 41 8.20 3.88 -44.90
N LYS A 42 7.41 4.81 -45.48
CA LYS A 42 6.91 4.70 -46.84
C LYS A 42 8.05 4.62 -47.87
N VAL A 43 9.20 5.19 -47.58
CA VAL A 43 10.41 5.08 -48.43
C VAL A 43 10.86 3.62 -48.56
N TYR A 44 10.51 2.76 -47.66
CA TYR A 44 10.83 1.33 -47.67
C TYR A 44 9.64 0.46 -48.14
N ASN A 45 8.64 1.04 -48.77
CA ASN A 45 7.39 0.38 -49.21
C ASN A 45 6.62 -0.28 -48.04
N LEU A 46 6.77 0.25 -46.80
CA LEU A 46 6.01 -0.19 -45.66
C LEU A 46 4.86 0.80 -45.39
N GLU A 47 3.67 0.43 -45.84
CA GLU A 47 2.45 1.18 -45.51
C GLU A 47 1.77 0.58 -44.31
N ILE A 48 1.62 1.39 -43.24
CA ILE A 48 0.93 1.01 -42.01
C ILE A 48 -0.40 1.78 -42.00
N PRO A 49 -1.55 1.08 -41.89
CA PRO A 49 -2.86 1.71 -41.81
C PRO A 49 -2.97 2.69 -40.64
N GLU A 50 -3.75 3.73 -40.80
CA GLU A 50 -3.96 4.74 -39.74
C GLU A 50 -4.58 4.13 -38.47
N SER A 51 -5.39 3.07 -38.58
CA SER A 51 -5.93 2.31 -37.48
C SER A 51 -4.83 1.72 -36.54
N GLU A 52 -3.70 1.31 -37.12
CA GLU A 52 -2.56 0.82 -36.34
C GLU A 52 -1.77 1.96 -35.69
N ILE A 53 -1.76 3.16 -36.29
CA ILE A 53 -1.21 4.35 -35.63
C ILE A 53 -2.04 4.70 -34.41
N TYR A 54 -3.37 4.64 -34.49
CA TYR A 54 -4.26 4.80 -33.33
C TYR A 54 -3.96 3.76 -32.25
N TYR A 55 -3.89 2.49 -32.65
CA TYR A 55 -3.59 1.39 -31.72
C TYR A 55 -2.28 1.60 -30.96
N ILE A 56 -1.18 1.89 -31.69
CA ILE A 56 0.11 2.12 -31.03
C ILE A 56 0.09 3.39 -30.18
N ALA A 57 -0.58 4.44 -30.62
CA ALA A 57 -0.71 5.68 -29.84
C ALA A 57 -1.44 5.43 -28.51
N THR A 58 -2.53 4.65 -28.52
CA THR A 58 -3.26 4.28 -27.30
C THR A 58 -2.39 3.43 -26.37
N LEU A 59 -1.63 2.48 -26.90
CA LEU A 59 -0.66 1.70 -26.11
C LEU A 59 0.40 2.60 -25.47
N LEU A 60 0.97 3.55 -26.22
CA LEU A 60 1.98 4.47 -25.71
C LEU A 60 1.42 5.39 -24.61
N LEU A 61 0.18 5.84 -24.73
CA LEU A 61 -0.50 6.60 -23.68
C LEU A 61 -0.76 5.75 -22.42
N GLY A 62 -1.01 4.46 -22.61
CA GLY A 62 -1.23 3.49 -21.53
C GLY A 62 0.07 3.00 -20.86
N ILE A 63 1.24 3.26 -21.44
CA ILE A 63 2.53 2.92 -20.84
C ILE A 63 3.00 4.07 -19.94
N LYS A 64 3.65 3.74 -18.83
CA LYS A 64 4.26 4.71 -17.91
C LYS A 64 5.50 5.36 -18.52
N VAL A 65 5.30 6.20 -19.56
CA VAL A 65 6.37 7.00 -20.13
C VAL A 65 6.37 8.37 -19.44
N ALA A 66 7.49 8.74 -18.84
CA ALA A 66 7.66 10.05 -18.24
C ALA A 66 7.42 11.16 -19.30
N GLN A 67 6.53 12.11 -18.98
CA GLN A 67 6.34 13.39 -19.69
C GLN A 67 5.55 13.35 -21.03
N PHE A 68 4.29 12.90 -21.00
CA PHE A 68 3.34 13.45 -21.96
C PHE A 68 2.61 14.65 -21.33
N VAL A 69 2.67 15.81 -21.96
CA VAL A 69 1.83 16.96 -21.60
C VAL A 69 0.41 16.59 -22.07
N SER A 70 -0.47 16.28 -21.14
CA SER A 70 -1.90 16.08 -21.41
C SER A 70 -2.60 17.43 -21.56
N GLN A 71 -3.79 17.40 -22.15
CA GLN A 71 -4.67 18.57 -22.16
C GLN A 71 -5.02 18.97 -20.72
N ASP A 72 -5.15 20.24 -20.42
CA ASP A 72 -5.35 20.76 -19.07
C ASP A 72 -6.57 20.13 -18.34
N GLN A 73 -7.64 19.81 -19.06
CA GLN A 73 -8.86 19.19 -18.52
C GLN A 73 -8.65 17.74 -18.03
N GLU A 74 -7.94 16.91 -18.81
CA GLU A 74 -7.65 15.51 -18.42
C GLU A 74 -6.70 15.48 -17.22
N ASP A 75 -5.74 16.39 -17.16
CA ASP A 75 -4.80 16.50 -16.05
C ASP A 75 -5.51 16.91 -14.75
N LEU A 76 -6.47 17.81 -14.85
CA LEU A 76 -7.31 18.22 -13.75
C LEU A 76 -8.19 17.05 -13.26
N TYR A 77 -8.80 16.32 -14.19
CA TYR A 77 -9.59 15.13 -13.86
C TYR A 77 -8.75 14.08 -13.12
N ILE A 78 -7.59 13.70 -13.67
CA ILE A 78 -6.67 12.72 -13.07
C ILE A 78 -6.21 13.19 -11.69
N SER A 79 -5.96 14.50 -11.53
CA SER A 79 -5.57 15.08 -10.24
C SER A 79 -6.69 14.98 -9.20
N ASN A 80 -7.92 15.29 -9.59
CA ASN A 80 -9.10 15.22 -8.72
C ASN A 80 -9.42 13.76 -8.34
N PHE A 81 -9.34 12.84 -9.31
CA PHE A 81 -9.51 11.41 -9.07
C PHE A 81 -8.47 10.90 -8.06
N THR A 82 -7.19 11.24 -8.27
CA THR A 82 -6.09 10.84 -7.37
C THR A 82 -6.33 11.37 -5.95
N LYS A 83 -6.72 12.63 -5.83
CA LYS A 83 -7.02 13.26 -4.53
C LYS A 83 -8.19 12.58 -3.82
N ALA A 84 -9.28 12.31 -4.54
CA ALA A 84 -10.45 11.63 -4.00
C ALA A 84 -10.11 10.20 -3.52
N LEU A 85 -9.32 9.46 -4.31
CA LEU A 85 -8.88 8.12 -3.93
C LEU A 85 -8.05 8.14 -2.63
N VAL A 86 -7.09 9.06 -2.49
CA VAL A 86 -6.25 9.16 -1.29
C VAL A 86 -7.10 9.57 -0.07
N VAL A 87 -8.02 10.52 -0.22
CA VAL A 87 -8.91 10.95 0.88
C VAL A 87 -9.83 9.81 1.33
N ASN A 88 -10.41 9.07 0.39
CA ASN A 88 -11.24 7.91 0.70
C ASN A 88 -10.44 6.82 1.40
N PHE A 89 -9.23 6.53 0.92
CA PHE A 89 -8.37 5.53 1.56
C PHE A 89 -8.02 5.92 3.00
N GLU A 90 -7.58 7.17 3.24
CA GLU A 90 -7.30 7.67 4.60
C GLU A 90 -8.49 7.51 5.53
N ARG A 91 -9.69 7.83 5.02
CA ARG A 91 -10.91 7.70 5.80
C ARG A 91 -11.24 6.24 6.12
N ILE A 92 -11.14 5.35 5.13
CA ILE A 92 -11.45 3.93 5.28
C ILE A 92 -10.42 3.21 6.15
N ALA A 93 -9.15 3.49 5.96
CA ALA A 93 -8.07 2.91 6.75
C ALA A 93 -7.88 3.57 8.14
N CYS A 94 -8.64 4.64 8.43
CA CYS A 94 -8.52 5.44 9.66
C CYS A 94 -7.09 5.94 9.90
N ILE A 95 -6.40 6.40 8.87
CA ILE A 95 -5.02 6.93 8.93
C ILE A 95 -4.92 8.32 8.33
N SER A 96 -3.73 8.92 8.45
CA SER A 96 -3.34 10.12 7.73
C SER A 96 -1.93 9.96 7.20
N PHE A 97 -1.73 10.16 5.90
CA PHE A 97 -0.39 10.12 5.31
C PHE A 97 0.39 11.39 5.66
N ASP A 98 1.63 11.22 6.12
CA ASP A 98 2.48 12.34 6.49
C ASP A 98 2.97 13.11 5.24
N ASN A 99 3.15 12.44 4.11
CA ASN A 99 3.61 13.05 2.86
C ASN A 99 2.64 12.79 1.69
N LYS A 100 1.44 13.38 1.80
CA LYS A 100 0.38 13.22 0.79
C LYS A 100 0.80 13.68 -0.61
N ASP A 101 1.54 14.76 -0.72
CA ASP A 101 1.95 15.32 -2.02
C ASP A 101 2.83 14.34 -2.78
N ARG A 102 3.73 13.68 -2.07
CA ARG A 102 4.58 12.64 -2.65
C ARG A 102 3.77 11.42 -3.10
N LEU A 103 2.85 10.94 -2.26
CA LEU A 103 1.96 9.83 -2.59
C LEU A 103 1.09 10.18 -3.81
N MET A 104 0.46 11.35 -3.81
CA MET A 104 -0.37 11.84 -4.92
C MET A 104 0.43 11.95 -6.21
N THR A 105 1.66 12.46 -6.16
CA THR A 105 2.53 12.54 -7.35
C THR A 105 2.84 11.16 -7.93
N ARG A 106 3.14 10.18 -7.07
CA ARG A 106 3.41 8.80 -7.48
C ARG A 106 2.17 8.11 -8.04
N LEU A 107 1.03 8.23 -7.34
CA LEU A 107 -0.26 7.69 -7.78
C LEU A 107 -0.70 8.32 -9.11
N LYS A 108 -0.59 9.66 -9.26
CA LYS A 108 -0.90 10.35 -10.52
C LYS A 108 -0.09 9.81 -11.69
N GLY A 109 1.19 9.48 -11.47
CA GLY A 109 2.05 8.85 -12.46
C GLY A 109 1.59 7.44 -12.89
N HIS A 110 0.79 6.74 -12.07
CA HIS A 110 0.17 5.46 -12.41
C HIS A 110 -1.25 5.63 -12.97
N ILE A 111 -2.05 6.51 -12.36
CA ILE A 111 -3.46 6.73 -12.73
C ILE A 111 -3.57 7.33 -14.14
N ARG A 112 -2.59 8.13 -14.57
CA ARG A 112 -2.59 8.70 -15.93
C ARG A 112 -2.57 7.61 -17.03
N PRO A 113 -1.62 6.68 -17.09
CA PRO A 113 -1.67 5.58 -18.06
C PRO A 113 -2.87 4.67 -17.84
N LEU A 114 -3.33 4.45 -16.61
CA LEU A 114 -4.54 3.71 -16.29
C LEU A 114 -5.78 4.36 -16.93
N TYR A 115 -5.93 5.68 -16.81
CA TYR A 115 -7.02 6.43 -17.44
C TYR A 115 -7.09 6.18 -18.96
N TYR A 116 -5.95 6.26 -19.65
CA TYR A 116 -5.91 6.03 -21.09
C TYR A 116 -6.15 4.57 -21.45
N ARG A 117 -5.65 3.60 -20.68
CA ARG A 117 -5.96 2.18 -20.90
C ARG A 117 -7.45 1.91 -20.83
N LEU A 118 -8.11 2.41 -19.78
CA LEU A 118 -9.55 2.22 -19.62
C LEU A 118 -10.36 2.98 -20.68
N LYS A 119 -9.98 4.22 -20.98
CA LYS A 119 -10.62 5.04 -22.02
C LYS A 119 -10.58 4.36 -23.39
N TYR A 120 -9.50 3.69 -23.72
CA TYR A 120 -9.31 3.03 -25.01
C TYR A 120 -9.50 1.50 -24.98
N GLY A 121 -10.05 0.95 -23.91
CA GLY A 121 -10.36 -0.49 -23.81
C GLY A 121 -9.12 -1.40 -23.81
N VAL A 122 -7.95 -0.89 -23.43
CA VAL A 122 -6.72 -1.67 -23.35
C VAL A 122 -6.68 -2.41 -22.01
N GLN A 123 -6.77 -3.74 -22.04
CA GLN A 123 -6.68 -4.56 -20.84
C GLN A 123 -5.23 -4.63 -20.32
N SER A 124 -5.09 -4.59 -19.02
CA SER A 124 -3.83 -4.80 -18.32
C SER A 124 -4.00 -5.95 -17.35
N THR A 125 -3.04 -6.86 -17.33
CA THR A 125 -2.96 -7.94 -16.33
C THR A 125 -1.89 -7.62 -15.31
N ASN A 126 -2.18 -7.93 -14.05
CA ASN A 126 -1.23 -7.76 -12.96
C ASN A 126 -0.81 -9.14 -12.44
N PRO A 127 0.43 -9.60 -12.70
CA PRO A 127 0.89 -10.89 -12.21
C PRO A 127 0.95 -10.96 -10.68
N LEU A 128 0.93 -9.82 -10.00
CA LEU A 128 1.05 -9.71 -8.54
C LEU A 128 -0.29 -9.71 -7.80
N VAL A 129 -1.44 -9.77 -8.51
CA VAL A 129 -2.76 -9.61 -7.88
C VAL A 129 -2.98 -10.62 -6.75
N GLN A 130 -2.67 -11.90 -6.97
CA GLN A 130 -2.85 -12.96 -5.97
C GLN A 130 -1.91 -12.76 -4.77
N ASP A 131 -0.67 -12.35 -5.02
CA ASP A 131 0.30 -12.11 -3.96
C ASP A 131 -0.07 -10.88 -3.13
N VAL A 132 -0.53 -9.80 -3.75
CA VAL A 132 -1.01 -8.61 -3.04
C VAL A 132 -2.21 -8.95 -2.16
N MET A 133 -3.18 -9.70 -2.69
CA MET A 133 -4.37 -10.13 -1.92
C MET A 133 -4.00 -11.04 -0.76
N ARG A 134 -3.02 -11.93 -0.92
CA ARG A 134 -2.57 -12.86 0.11
C ARG A 134 -1.73 -12.19 1.20
N MET A 135 -0.81 -11.31 0.81
CA MET A 135 0.19 -10.71 1.71
C MET A 135 -0.27 -9.42 2.39
N TYR A 136 -1.22 -8.72 1.77
CA TYR A 136 -1.74 -7.43 2.23
C TYR A 136 -3.27 -7.35 2.09
N PRO A 137 -4.01 -8.33 2.64
CA PRO A 137 -5.46 -8.45 2.42
C PRO A 137 -6.23 -7.23 2.90
N GLU A 138 -5.84 -6.64 4.04
CA GLU A 138 -6.51 -5.49 4.61
C GLU A 138 -6.35 -4.25 3.72
N ILE A 139 -5.11 -3.97 3.26
CA ILE A 139 -4.83 -2.80 2.44
C ILE A 139 -5.50 -2.95 1.06
N TYR A 140 -5.54 -4.17 0.52
CA TYR A 140 -6.26 -4.47 -0.71
C TYR A 140 -7.76 -4.23 -0.56
N ASP A 141 -8.38 -4.70 0.52
CA ASP A 141 -9.81 -4.45 0.81
C ASP A 141 -10.09 -2.96 0.99
N PHE A 142 -9.26 -2.24 1.75
CA PHE A 142 -9.41 -0.79 1.95
C PHE A 142 -9.26 -0.02 0.63
N THR A 143 -8.32 -0.42 -0.24
CA THR A 143 -8.18 0.16 -1.59
C THR A 143 -9.44 -0.07 -2.42
N GLY A 144 -9.95 -1.30 -2.43
CA GLY A 144 -11.19 -1.66 -3.13
C GLY A 144 -12.40 -0.89 -2.61
N ARG A 145 -12.51 -0.69 -1.30
CA ARG A 145 -13.56 0.14 -0.69
C ARG A 145 -13.41 1.61 -1.09
N ALA A 146 -12.19 2.14 -1.05
CA ALA A 146 -11.91 3.52 -1.44
C ALA A 146 -12.32 3.82 -2.88
N VAL A 147 -12.08 2.87 -3.77
CA VAL A 147 -12.51 2.93 -5.19
C VAL A 147 -14.03 2.85 -5.30
N ARG A 148 -14.68 1.88 -4.64
CA ARG A 148 -16.16 1.69 -4.73
C ARG A 148 -16.94 2.90 -4.23
N GLU A 149 -16.41 3.65 -3.27
CA GLU A 149 -17.06 4.85 -2.76
C GLU A 149 -16.91 6.07 -3.68
N MET A 150 -16.02 6.00 -4.66
CA MET A 150 -15.91 7.04 -5.68
C MET A 150 -17.13 6.95 -6.61
N LYS A 151 -17.92 8.01 -6.67
CA LYS A 151 -19.02 8.14 -7.63
C LYS A 151 -18.48 8.60 -8.99
N ASP A 152 -17.59 7.80 -9.56
CA ASP A 152 -16.83 8.13 -10.75
C ASP A 152 -16.87 6.95 -11.73
N ASP A 153 -17.00 7.23 -13.02
CA ASP A 153 -17.13 6.17 -14.02
C ASP A 153 -15.82 5.42 -14.25
N LEU A 154 -14.67 6.09 -14.15
CA LEU A 154 -13.37 5.43 -14.18
C LEU A 154 -13.22 4.43 -13.03
N ALA A 155 -13.68 4.80 -11.83
CA ALA A 155 -13.63 3.93 -10.65
C ALA A 155 -14.46 2.64 -10.85
N LYS A 156 -15.59 2.72 -11.54
CA LYS A 156 -16.44 1.55 -11.85
C LYS A 156 -15.79 0.57 -12.85
N MET A 157 -14.86 1.04 -13.67
CA MET A 157 -14.15 0.25 -14.66
C MET A 157 -12.90 -0.45 -14.09
N LEU A 158 -12.48 -0.13 -12.86
CA LEU A 158 -11.28 -0.71 -12.25
C LEU A 158 -11.46 -2.19 -11.95
N THR A 159 -10.54 -2.99 -12.50
CA THR A 159 -10.47 -4.44 -12.27
C THR A 159 -9.71 -4.76 -10.98
N SER A 160 -9.74 -6.04 -10.56
CA SER A 160 -8.92 -6.55 -9.46
C SER A 160 -7.42 -6.29 -9.67
N ASP A 161 -6.96 -6.37 -10.92
CA ASP A 161 -5.57 -6.12 -11.31
C ASP A 161 -5.16 -4.68 -11.05
N GLU A 162 -6.00 -3.72 -11.43
CA GLU A 162 -5.73 -2.30 -11.21
C GLU A 162 -5.84 -1.91 -9.74
N ILE A 163 -6.79 -2.50 -8.99
CA ILE A 163 -6.88 -2.32 -7.54
C ILE A 163 -5.61 -2.82 -6.86
N ALA A 164 -5.06 -3.97 -7.29
CA ALA A 164 -3.80 -4.48 -6.74
C ALA A 164 -2.61 -3.53 -7.05
N TYR A 165 -2.53 -2.95 -8.24
CA TYR A 165 -1.52 -1.93 -8.52
C TYR A 165 -1.66 -0.70 -7.63
N LEU A 166 -2.88 -0.17 -7.44
CA LEU A 166 -3.13 0.96 -6.53
C LEU A 166 -2.76 0.61 -5.09
N THR A 167 -3.05 -0.62 -4.66
CA THR A 167 -2.69 -1.13 -3.33
C THR A 167 -1.19 -1.07 -3.07
N ILE A 168 -0.35 -1.42 -4.06
CA ILE A 168 1.11 -1.35 -3.94
C ILE A 168 1.58 0.08 -3.63
N TYR A 169 0.93 1.10 -4.17
CA TYR A 169 1.28 2.49 -3.86
C TYR A 169 0.98 2.85 -2.41
N PHE A 170 -0.14 2.41 -1.86
CA PHE A 170 -0.48 2.62 -0.46
C PHE A 170 0.45 1.87 0.49
N ILE A 171 0.74 0.59 0.22
CA ILE A 171 1.72 -0.19 1.01
C ILE A 171 3.06 0.53 1.05
N SER A 172 3.53 1.03 -0.08
CA SER A 172 4.87 1.60 -0.21
C SER A 172 5.02 2.98 0.43
N ASP A 173 3.94 3.71 0.66
CA ASP A 173 4.00 5.04 1.30
C ASP A 173 3.86 4.96 2.82
N GLU A 174 3.12 3.99 3.31
CA GLU A 174 2.80 3.78 4.71
C GLU A 174 4.05 3.50 5.56
N LYS A 175 5.00 2.76 5.04
CA LYS A 175 6.23 2.35 5.75
C LYS A 175 7.40 3.32 5.61
N TYR A 176 7.26 4.43 4.88
CA TYR A 176 8.38 5.32 4.53
C TYR A 176 8.87 6.22 5.68
N GLN A 177 8.25 6.18 6.85
CA GLN A 177 8.48 7.16 7.91
C GLN A 177 9.44 6.74 9.03
N THR A 178 10.11 5.61 8.93
CA THR A 178 11.01 5.19 9.99
C THR A 178 12.48 5.28 9.55
N ILE A 179 13.19 6.24 10.15
CA ILE A 179 14.63 6.27 10.45
C ILE A 179 15.56 6.84 9.37
N GLN A 180 15.98 8.07 9.57
CA GLN A 180 17.36 8.48 9.30
C GLN A 180 18.15 8.50 10.61
N LYS A 181 19.03 7.52 10.82
CA LYS A 181 20.19 7.64 11.71
C LYS A 181 21.43 7.07 11.01
N LYS A 182 22.44 7.93 10.88
CA LYS A 182 23.76 7.61 10.28
C LYS A 182 24.53 6.62 11.15
N SER A 183 24.87 5.48 10.59
CA SER A 183 25.98 4.61 10.99
C SER A 183 26.48 3.93 9.71
N ASN A 184 27.67 3.33 9.69
CA ASN A 184 28.29 2.66 8.53
C ASN A 184 27.29 1.76 7.79
N VAL A 185 26.67 2.32 6.74
CA VAL A 185 25.50 1.73 6.10
C VAL A 185 25.96 1.10 4.80
N SER A 186 25.73 -0.19 4.64
CA SER A 186 26.03 -0.89 3.39
C SER A 186 25.06 -0.42 2.29
N LYS A 187 25.60 -0.06 1.11
CA LYS A 187 24.76 0.34 -0.02
C LYS A 187 24.17 -0.87 -0.71
N VAL A 188 22.86 -0.92 -0.82
CA VAL A 188 22.08 -1.96 -1.52
C VAL A 188 21.33 -1.34 -2.68
N LEU A 189 21.44 -1.93 -3.88
CA LEU A 189 20.71 -1.49 -5.05
C LEU A 189 19.56 -2.46 -5.34
N VAL A 190 18.33 -1.93 -5.46
CA VAL A 190 17.16 -2.70 -5.89
C VAL A 190 16.77 -2.26 -7.28
N LEU A 191 16.78 -3.19 -8.22
CA LEU A 191 16.41 -2.99 -9.62
C LEU A 191 15.16 -3.78 -9.96
N CYS A 192 14.10 -3.09 -10.39
CA CYS A 192 12.84 -3.72 -10.80
C CYS A 192 12.55 -3.48 -12.27
N ALA A 193 11.84 -4.46 -12.91
CA ALA A 193 11.42 -4.35 -14.29
C ALA A 193 10.28 -3.34 -14.45
N ASP A 194 9.33 -3.32 -13.50
CA ASP A 194 8.05 -2.61 -13.59
C ASP A 194 8.06 -1.21 -12.96
N GLY A 195 9.24 -0.67 -12.63
CA GLY A 195 9.42 0.72 -12.21
C GLY A 195 9.34 0.96 -10.71
N MET A 196 9.04 2.22 -10.31
CA MET A 196 9.26 2.72 -8.95
C MET A 196 8.36 2.13 -7.87
N ALA A 197 7.13 1.71 -8.21
CA ALA A 197 6.22 1.16 -7.20
C ALA A 197 6.68 -0.21 -6.72
N THR A 198 6.99 -1.11 -7.66
CA THR A 198 7.47 -2.46 -7.36
C THR A 198 8.80 -2.44 -6.62
N SER A 199 9.74 -1.58 -7.04
CA SER A 199 11.01 -1.43 -6.33
C SER A 199 10.84 -0.87 -4.92
N THR A 200 9.87 0.00 -4.69
CA THR A 200 9.56 0.49 -3.34
C THR A 200 8.98 -0.62 -2.46
N LEU A 201 8.10 -1.47 -3.02
CA LEU A 201 7.57 -2.62 -2.30
C LEU A 201 8.67 -3.60 -1.87
N VAL A 202 9.59 -3.93 -2.79
CA VAL A 202 10.78 -4.75 -2.45
C VAL A 202 11.60 -4.09 -1.35
N LYS A 203 11.87 -2.78 -1.46
CA LYS A 203 12.60 -2.03 -0.42
C LYS A 203 11.97 -2.16 0.95
N GLU A 204 10.64 -2.04 1.05
CA GLU A 204 9.96 -2.14 2.35
C GLU A 204 10.09 -3.55 2.95
N GLN A 205 9.98 -4.59 2.12
CA GLN A 205 10.21 -5.95 2.57
C GLN A 205 11.67 -6.17 3.02
N LEU A 206 12.64 -5.57 2.33
CA LEU A 206 14.05 -5.64 2.70
C LEU A 206 14.38 -4.89 3.99
N LYS A 207 13.63 -3.86 4.36
CA LYS A 207 13.82 -3.18 5.64
C LYS A 207 13.61 -4.11 6.84
N THR A 208 12.78 -5.13 6.70
CA THR A 208 12.62 -6.15 7.75
C THR A 208 13.88 -7.01 7.91
N LEU A 209 14.65 -7.21 6.84
CA LEU A 209 15.88 -7.99 6.85
C LEU A 209 17.11 -7.16 7.24
N PHE A 210 17.15 -5.89 6.85
CA PHE A 210 18.35 -5.04 7.01
C PHE A 210 18.21 -4.00 8.15
N GLY A 211 16.98 -3.68 8.57
CA GLY A 211 16.75 -2.59 9.53
C GLY A 211 17.32 -1.26 9.02
N SER A 212 18.05 -0.55 9.87
CA SER A 212 18.71 0.73 9.55
C SER A 212 20.14 0.58 9.02
N THR A 213 20.64 -0.65 8.81
CA THR A 213 22.05 -0.91 8.46
C THR A 213 22.33 -0.89 6.95
N ALA A 214 21.30 -0.80 6.12
CA ALA A 214 21.42 -0.72 4.67
C ALA A 214 20.85 0.59 4.10
N ASP A 215 21.63 1.25 3.24
CA ASP A 215 21.14 2.34 2.37
C ASP A 215 20.63 1.72 1.07
N ILE A 216 19.30 1.63 0.93
CA ILE A 216 18.67 0.97 -0.20
C ILE A 216 18.32 1.98 -1.28
N LYS A 217 19.07 1.96 -2.37
CA LYS A 217 18.80 2.74 -3.58
C LYS A 217 17.90 1.97 -4.54
N LEU A 218 16.93 2.67 -5.11
CA LEU A 218 15.97 2.09 -6.06
C LEU A 218 16.33 2.48 -7.50
N GLY A 219 16.11 1.55 -8.43
CA GLY A 219 16.31 1.78 -9.85
C GLY A 219 15.46 0.86 -10.72
N ILE A 220 15.58 1.07 -12.03
CA ILE A 220 14.92 0.27 -13.06
C ILE A 220 15.98 -0.54 -13.79
N ILE A 221 15.68 -1.80 -14.13
CA ILE A 221 16.64 -2.72 -14.77
C ILE A 221 17.17 -2.14 -16.10
N SER A 222 16.31 -1.53 -16.91
CA SER A 222 16.71 -0.90 -18.18
C SER A 222 17.72 0.26 -18.01
N GLU A 223 17.77 0.82 -16.82
CA GLU A 223 18.69 1.91 -16.47
C GLU A 223 19.92 1.43 -15.65
N ALA A 224 20.11 0.12 -15.51
CA ALA A 224 21.21 -0.44 -14.71
C ALA A 224 22.59 0.10 -15.12
N LYS A 225 22.80 0.40 -16.41
CA LYS A 225 24.03 1.01 -16.94
C LYS A 225 24.34 2.42 -16.39
N LYS A 226 23.34 3.12 -15.82
CA LYS A 226 23.53 4.45 -15.22
C LYS A 226 24.16 4.39 -13.83
N TYR A 227 24.23 3.19 -13.22
CA TYR A 227 24.81 2.98 -11.89
C TYR A 227 26.23 2.39 -12.03
N ASN A 228 27.15 2.88 -11.22
CA ASN A 228 28.39 2.14 -10.97
C ASN A 228 28.05 0.97 -10.02
N LEU A 229 27.88 -0.23 -10.57
CA LEU A 229 27.42 -1.40 -9.83
C LEU A 229 28.41 -1.87 -8.76
N ASP A 230 29.67 -1.47 -8.85
CA ASP A 230 30.70 -1.82 -7.87
C ASP A 230 30.59 -1.00 -6.57
N ASP A 231 29.84 0.10 -6.60
CA ASP A 231 29.55 0.90 -5.40
C ASP A 231 28.57 0.22 -4.43
N PHE A 232 27.93 -0.88 -4.85
CA PHE A 232 26.91 -1.57 -4.07
C PHE A 232 27.43 -2.89 -3.53
N ALA A 233 27.28 -3.06 -2.21
CA ALA A 233 27.65 -4.31 -1.53
C ALA A 233 26.70 -5.46 -1.90
N LEU A 234 25.41 -5.15 -2.20
CA LEU A 234 24.42 -6.12 -2.64
C LEU A 234 23.52 -5.49 -3.70
N ILE A 235 23.18 -6.27 -4.73
CA ILE A 235 22.24 -5.91 -5.78
C ILE A 235 21.09 -6.93 -5.76
N ILE A 236 19.85 -6.44 -5.74
CA ILE A 236 18.64 -7.27 -5.78
C ILE A 236 17.89 -6.88 -7.03
N SER A 237 17.56 -7.87 -7.88
CA SER A 237 16.86 -7.62 -9.14
C SER A 237 15.62 -8.50 -9.27
N THR A 238 14.47 -7.90 -9.63
CA THR A 238 13.23 -8.63 -9.89
C THR A 238 13.09 -9.10 -11.34
N GLY A 239 14.13 -8.94 -12.14
CA GLY A 239 14.15 -9.44 -13.51
C GLY A 239 15.57 -9.71 -13.97
N TYR A 240 15.70 -10.59 -14.97
CA TYR A 240 17.00 -10.97 -15.53
C TYR A 240 17.61 -9.84 -16.38
N SER A 241 18.90 -9.67 -16.27
CA SER A 241 19.70 -8.82 -17.15
C SER A 241 21.10 -9.44 -17.30
N GLU A 242 21.57 -9.52 -18.53
CA GLU A 242 22.89 -10.06 -18.86
C GLU A 242 24.01 -9.27 -18.16
N LEU A 243 23.86 -7.97 -18.02
CA LEU A 243 24.76 -7.07 -17.30
C LEU A 243 24.92 -7.47 -15.81
N LEU A 244 23.90 -8.09 -15.24
CA LEU A 244 23.83 -8.45 -13.83
C LEU A 244 24.20 -9.92 -13.58
N ALA A 245 23.99 -10.81 -14.53
CA ALA A 245 23.99 -12.27 -14.36
C ALA A 245 25.34 -12.85 -13.85
N HIS A 246 26.44 -12.19 -14.14
CA HIS A 246 27.79 -12.68 -13.79
C HIS A 246 28.38 -12.11 -12.50
N ARG A 247 27.59 -11.36 -11.74
CA ARG A 247 28.05 -10.73 -10.49
C ARG A 247 27.84 -11.66 -9.30
N LYS A 248 28.82 -11.68 -8.37
CA LYS A 248 28.72 -12.48 -7.14
C LYS A 248 27.79 -11.86 -6.08
N ASN A 249 27.60 -10.54 -6.13
CA ASN A 249 26.81 -9.78 -5.17
C ASN A 249 25.39 -9.51 -5.65
N ILE A 250 24.83 -10.37 -6.50
CA ILE A 250 23.45 -10.22 -7.01
C ILE A 250 22.53 -11.33 -6.51
N VAL A 251 21.28 -10.96 -6.24
CA VAL A 251 20.19 -11.91 -5.99
C VAL A 251 19.03 -11.57 -6.92
N PHE A 252 18.58 -12.55 -7.69
CA PHE A 252 17.34 -12.45 -8.45
C PHE A 252 16.17 -12.95 -7.59
N THR A 253 15.14 -12.13 -7.47
CA THR A 253 13.98 -12.39 -6.60
C THR A 253 12.68 -12.05 -7.28
N ASN A 254 11.57 -12.48 -6.69
CA ASN A 254 10.25 -11.96 -7.01
C ASN A 254 10.03 -10.58 -6.40
N VAL A 255 9.02 -9.83 -6.86
CA VAL A 255 8.62 -8.54 -6.30
C VAL A 255 8.05 -8.72 -4.89
N ILE A 256 7.28 -9.78 -4.67
CA ILE A 256 6.87 -10.24 -3.34
C ILE A 256 7.89 -11.30 -2.91
N LEU A 257 8.65 -11.00 -1.85
CA LEU A 257 9.71 -11.87 -1.37
C LEU A 257 9.12 -13.05 -0.59
N GLU A 258 9.25 -14.23 -1.17
CA GLU A 258 8.98 -15.48 -0.47
C GLU A 258 10.12 -15.84 0.47
N ASP A 259 9.91 -16.85 1.32
CA ASP A 259 10.94 -17.31 2.26
C ASP A 259 12.19 -17.83 1.55
N SER A 260 12.03 -18.45 0.38
CA SER A 260 13.14 -18.85 -0.49
C SER A 260 13.97 -17.67 -0.98
N ASP A 261 13.33 -16.54 -1.32
CA ASP A 261 13.99 -15.32 -1.76
C ASP A 261 14.74 -14.68 -0.60
N LYS A 262 14.09 -14.59 0.57
CA LYS A 262 14.70 -14.06 1.80
C LYS A 262 15.93 -14.87 2.21
N LYS A 263 15.88 -16.22 2.14
CA LYS A 263 17.02 -17.10 2.41
C LYS A 263 18.19 -16.79 1.47
N LYS A 264 17.95 -16.68 0.15
CA LYS A 264 18.99 -16.33 -0.84
C LYS A 264 19.60 -14.96 -0.55
N ILE A 265 18.76 -13.95 -0.24
CA ILE A 265 19.22 -12.61 0.09
C ILE A 265 20.13 -12.64 1.31
N ILE A 266 19.74 -13.33 2.38
CA ILE A 266 20.55 -13.45 3.60
C ILE A 266 21.87 -14.17 3.32
N GLN A 267 21.85 -15.24 2.52
CA GLN A 267 23.07 -15.97 2.15
C GLN A 267 24.08 -15.07 1.41
N VAL A 268 23.63 -14.36 0.38
CA VAL A 268 24.50 -13.44 -0.37
C VAL A 268 24.91 -12.23 0.48
N MET A 269 24.02 -11.72 1.31
CA MET A 269 24.29 -10.65 2.26
C MET A 269 25.46 -11.01 3.21
N ASN A 270 25.43 -12.21 3.77
CA ASN A 270 26.50 -12.69 4.66
C ASN A 270 27.81 -12.85 3.90
N GLN A 271 27.79 -13.35 2.67
CA GLN A 271 28.98 -13.48 1.80
C GLN A 271 29.57 -12.13 1.43
N CYS A 272 28.74 -11.09 1.28
CA CYS A 272 29.17 -9.74 0.89
C CYS A 272 29.48 -8.83 2.09
N GLY A 273 29.37 -9.31 3.32
CA GLY A 273 29.64 -8.54 4.54
C GLY A 273 28.58 -7.46 4.85
N VAL A 274 27.39 -7.54 4.27
CA VAL A 274 26.25 -6.67 4.59
C VAL A 274 25.64 -7.14 5.90
N ILE A 275 25.73 -6.33 6.96
CA ILE A 275 25.31 -6.73 8.30
C ILE A 275 23.96 -6.08 8.63
N GLY A 276 22.92 -6.88 8.86
CA GLY A 276 21.61 -6.44 9.35
C GLY A 276 21.65 -6.00 10.82
N GLU A 277 20.70 -5.16 11.25
CA GLU A 277 20.66 -4.59 12.61
C GLU A 277 20.64 -5.66 13.71
N TYR A 278 20.00 -6.79 13.48
CA TYR A 278 19.91 -7.91 14.41
C TYR A 278 21.02 -8.94 14.26
N ASN A 279 21.88 -8.83 13.23
CA ASN A 279 22.80 -9.87 12.84
C ASN A 279 23.80 -10.25 13.95
N LYS A 280 24.39 -9.26 14.64
CA LYS A 280 25.39 -9.54 15.70
C LYS A 280 24.80 -10.36 16.85
N THR A 281 23.57 -10.05 17.27
CA THR A 281 22.91 -10.77 18.36
C THR A 281 22.46 -12.15 17.89
N ILE A 282 21.86 -12.23 16.70
CA ILE A 282 21.43 -13.50 16.11
C ILE A 282 22.61 -14.42 15.85
N GLN A 283 23.71 -13.91 15.27
CA GLN A 283 24.93 -14.71 15.07
C GLN A 283 25.53 -15.23 16.37
N ARG A 284 25.48 -14.43 17.45
CA ARG A 284 25.93 -14.91 18.77
C ARG A 284 25.02 -16.03 19.31
N ILE A 285 23.71 -15.92 19.12
CA ILE A 285 22.75 -16.96 19.51
C ILE A 285 22.98 -18.22 18.67
N ILE A 286 23.15 -18.08 17.36
CA ILE A 286 23.39 -19.20 16.44
C ILE A 286 24.73 -19.87 16.76
N SER A 287 25.80 -19.12 16.92
CA SER A 287 27.10 -19.67 17.28
C SER A 287 27.05 -20.46 18.60
N ALA A 288 26.30 -19.96 19.58
CA ALA A 288 26.09 -20.68 20.83
C ALA A 288 25.26 -21.97 20.65
N ALA A 289 24.21 -21.92 19.80
CA ALA A 289 23.37 -23.07 19.48
C ALA A 289 24.15 -24.16 18.71
N VAL A 290 24.93 -23.77 17.69
CA VAL A 290 25.78 -24.67 16.91
C VAL A 290 26.84 -25.33 17.78
N GLN A 291 27.48 -24.57 18.67
CA GLN A 291 28.41 -25.13 19.66
C GLN A 291 27.75 -26.13 20.59
N SER A 292 26.51 -25.87 20.99
CA SER A 292 25.75 -26.77 21.88
C SER A 292 25.27 -28.07 21.20
N THR A 293 25.15 -28.04 19.88
CA THR A 293 24.64 -29.17 19.07
C THR A 293 25.72 -29.93 18.32
N ASN A 294 27.00 -29.66 18.58
CA ASN A 294 28.15 -30.27 17.89
C ASN A 294 28.10 -30.18 16.36
N GLY A 295 27.59 -29.08 15.82
CA GLY A 295 27.60 -28.82 14.36
C GLY A 295 26.52 -29.53 13.56
N ILE A 296 25.46 -30.05 14.17
CA ILE A 296 24.36 -30.76 13.46
C ILE A 296 23.33 -29.82 12.83
N VAL A 297 23.41 -28.50 13.09
CA VAL A 297 22.44 -27.51 12.63
C VAL A 297 22.99 -26.66 11.50
N ASP A 298 22.22 -26.49 10.43
CA ASP A 298 22.54 -25.52 9.36
C ASP A 298 22.43 -24.08 9.89
N GLU A 299 23.55 -23.36 9.94
CA GLU A 299 23.62 -22.00 10.47
C GLU A 299 22.72 -21.02 9.72
N ASN A 300 22.60 -21.17 8.40
CA ASN A 300 21.78 -20.28 7.57
C ASN A 300 20.28 -20.55 7.79
N GLU A 301 19.90 -21.81 7.95
CA GLU A 301 18.51 -22.19 8.22
C GLU A 301 18.10 -21.76 9.62
N LEU A 302 18.95 -21.95 10.61
CA LEU A 302 18.70 -21.46 11.97
C LEU A 302 18.63 -19.92 12.03
N TYR A 303 19.50 -19.23 11.29
CA TYR A 303 19.44 -17.76 11.19
C TYR A 303 18.12 -17.29 10.61
N PHE A 304 17.66 -17.93 9.54
CA PHE A 304 16.37 -17.62 8.93
C PHE A 304 15.19 -17.91 9.87
N ASP A 305 15.21 -19.04 10.56
CA ASP A 305 14.17 -19.41 11.51
C ASP A 305 14.09 -18.45 12.71
N VAL A 306 15.24 -18.00 13.24
CA VAL A 306 15.28 -16.99 14.28
C VAL A 306 14.72 -15.66 13.79
N LEU A 307 15.10 -15.23 12.57
CA LEU A 307 14.52 -14.03 11.95
C LEU A 307 13.00 -14.18 11.77
N ARG A 308 12.55 -15.33 11.27
CA ARG A 308 11.13 -15.62 11.11
C ARG A 308 10.38 -15.53 12.43
N ILE A 309 10.89 -16.13 13.50
CA ILE A 309 10.29 -16.07 14.84
C ILE A 309 10.23 -14.63 15.35
N LEU A 310 11.28 -13.84 15.15
CA LEU A 310 11.32 -12.44 15.60
C LEU A 310 10.33 -11.54 14.85
N PHE A 311 10.11 -11.80 13.56
CA PHE A 311 9.27 -10.95 12.71
C PHE A 311 7.86 -11.51 12.47
N GLU A 312 7.63 -12.84 12.54
CA GLU A 312 6.30 -13.44 12.42
C GLU A 312 5.52 -13.50 13.75
N SER A 313 6.19 -13.37 14.89
CA SER A 313 5.51 -13.39 16.20
C SER A 313 4.44 -12.30 16.34
N ASP A 314 4.54 -11.22 15.58
CA ASP A 314 3.58 -10.12 15.62
C ASP A 314 2.27 -10.45 14.89
N ASN A 315 2.32 -11.17 13.74
CA ASN A 315 1.10 -11.47 12.97
C ASN A 315 0.18 -12.51 13.63
N ARG A 316 0.74 -13.51 14.35
CA ARG A 316 -0.09 -14.57 14.99
C ARG A 316 -0.85 -14.09 16.23
N LYS A 317 -0.40 -13.04 16.90
CA LYS A 317 -1.13 -12.45 18.03
C LYS A 317 -2.35 -11.65 17.59
N ILE A 318 -2.34 -11.16 16.35
CA ILE A 318 -3.42 -10.37 15.76
C ILE A 318 -4.61 -11.26 15.40
N ASP A 319 -4.40 -12.45 14.84
CA ASP A 319 -5.47 -13.42 14.50
C ASP A 319 -6.31 -13.86 15.71
N LYS A 320 -5.70 -13.99 16.88
CA LYS A 320 -6.45 -14.29 18.13
C LYS A 320 -7.29 -13.10 18.61
N LYS A 321 -6.94 -11.86 18.27
CA LYS A 321 -7.70 -10.66 18.65
C LYS A 321 -8.83 -10.33 17.68
N ILE A 322 -8.75 -10.70 16.40
CA ILE A 322 -9.82 -10.49 15.42
C ILE A 322 -11.10 -11.21 15.83
N ASN A 323 -11.00 -12.44 16.33
CA ASN A 323 -12.12 -13.16 16.92
C ASN A 323 -12.68 -12.48 18.18
N SER A 324 -11.98 -11.48 18.73
CA SER A 324 -12.38 -10.84 19.98
C SER A 324 -13.38 -9.70 19.81
N ILE A 325 -13.49 -9.00 18.64
CA ILE A 325 -14.45 -7.89 18.50
C ILE A 325 -15.88 -8.39 18.44
N ALA A 326 -16.18 -9.42 17.62
CA ALA A 326 -17.47 -10.06 17.64
C ALA A 326 -17.81 -10.58 19.04
N ASN A 327 -16.84 -11.19 19.74
CA ASN A 327 -16.97 -11.63 21.13
C ASN A 327 -17.10 -10.46 22.12
N TYR A 328 -16.44 -9.33 21.87
CA TYR A 328 -16.48 -8.14 22.73
C TYR A 328 -17.87 -7.49 22.65
N ILE A 329 -18.42 -7.40 21.45
CA ILE A 329 -19.76 -6.90 21.20
C ILE A 329 -20.81 -7.90 21.72
N GLN A 330 -20.66 -9.19 21.44
CA GLN A 330 -21.58 -10.24 21.89
C GLN A 330 -21.61 -10.41 23.41
N ASN A 331 -20.49 -10.15 24.11
CA ASN A 331 -20.41 -10.22 25.58
C ASN A 331 -20.75 -8.88 26.26
N GLN A 332 -21.32 -7.90 25.54
CA GLN A 332 -21.71 -6.59 26.08
C GLN A 332 -20.60 -5.85 26.82
N ARG A 333 -19.37 -5.99 26.37
CA ARG A 333 -18.21 -5.29 26.96
C ARG A 333 -18.04 -3.90 26.31
N TYR A 334 -18.99 -3.04 26.51
CA TYR A 334 -18.95 -1.63 26.08
C TYR A 334 -19.41 -0.73 27.20
N SER A 335 -18.94 0.51 27.20
CA SER A 335 -19.40 1.51 28.15
C SER A 335 -20.53 2.33 27.55
N VAL A 336 -21.49 2.74 28.37
CA VAL A 336 -22.66 3.52 27.94
C VAL A 336 -22.55 4.94 28.47
N LEU A 337 -22.75 5.91 27.59
CA LEU A 337 -22.91 7.32 27.91
C LEU A 337 -24.38 7.69 27.95
N PRO A 338 -24.81 8.47 29.00
CA PRO A 338 -26.19 8.91 29.12
C PRO A 338 -26.61 9.85 27.99
N ALA A 339 -27.93 10.08 27.88
CA ALA A 339 -28.49 11.08 26.97
C ALA A 339 -27.86 12.47 27.21
N ARG A 340 -27.68 13.24 26.14
CA ARG A 340 -27.10 14.59 26.16
C ARG A 340 -25.62 14.67 26.54
N SER A 341 -24.89 13.54 26.52
CA SER A 341 -23.44 13.56 26.71
C SER A 341 -22.74 14.37 25.62
N THR A 342 -21.66 15.06 26.00
CA THR A 342 -20.87 15.90 25.13
C THR A 342 -19.76 15.12 24.43
N LYS A 343 -19.14 15.73 23.41
CA LYS A 343 -17.95 15.20 22.75
C LYS A 343 -16.78 15.06 23.75
N GLU A 344 -16.64 16.00 24.64
CA GLU A 344 -15.59 16.01 25.67
C GLU A 344 -15.76 14.84 26.64
N GLU A 345 -16.96 14.56 27.10
CA GLU A 345 -17.27 13.41 27.96
C GLU A 345 -17.01 12.08 27.23
N LEU A 346 -17.39 11.99 25.94
CA LEU A 346 -17.07 10.85 25.11
C LEU A 346 -15.56 10.59 25.01
N LEU A 347 -14.77 11.64 24.74
CA LEU A 347 -13.31 11.53 24.66
C LEU A 347 -12.69 11.14 26.00
N MET A 348 -13.15 11.73 27.10
CA MET A 348 -12.67 11.39 28.44
C MET A 348 -12.94 9.91 28.76
N GLN A 349 -14.16 9.45 28.59
CA GLN A 349 -14.56 8.07 28.88
C GLN A 349 -13.82 7.07 27.98
N GLY A 350 -13.73 7.35 26.68
CA GLY A 350 -13.00 6.50 25.74
C GLY A 350 -11.51 6.38 26.11
N CYS A 351 -10.85 7.48 26.43
CA CYS A 351 -9.45 7.49 26.86
C CYS A 351 -9.26 6.74 28.19
N GLN A 352 -10.12 6.96 29.18
CA GLN A 352 -10.04 6.34 30.49
C GLN A 352 -10.17 4.82 30.42
N LYS A 353 -11.10 4.34 29.59
CA LYS A 353 -11.32 2.91 29.38
C LYS A 353 -10.22 2.27 28.54
N ALA A 354 -9.72 2.95 27.50
CA ALA A 354 -8.73 2.40 26.61
C ALA A 354 -7.35 2.19 27.27
N VAL A 355 -6.91 3.09 28.16
CA VAL A 355 -5.56 3.03 28.76
C VAL A 355 -5.55 3.04 30.30
N GLY A 356 -6.70 3.11 30.94
CA GLY A 356 -6.88 3.08 32.40
C GLY A 356 -6.51 4.39 33.11
N GLU A 357 -6.75 4.42 34.43
CA GLU A 357 -6.71 5.62 35.29
C GLU A 357 -5.38 6.39 35.28
N LYS A 358 -4.25 5.69 35.13
CA LYS A 358 -2.92 6.33 35.24
C LYS A 358 -2.49 7.06 33.97
N ALA A 359 -2.97 6.65 32.80
CA ALA A 359 -2.47 7.15 31.51
C ALA A 359 -3.50 7.98 30.71
N TRP A 360 -4.79 7.95 31.08
CA TRP A 360 -5.86 8.54 30.26
C TRP A 360 -5.73 10.06 30.05
N LYS A 361 -5.30 10.81 31.07
CA LYS A 361 -5.12 12.28 30.95
C LYS A 361 -4.08 12.63 29.88
N ARG A 362 -3.00 11.84 29.82
CA ARG A 362 -1.95 12.03 28.82
C ARG A 362 -2.46 11.70 27.41
N LEU A 363 -3.21 10.62 27.28
CA LEU A 363 -3.87 10.25 26.01
C LEU A 363 -4.88 11.32 25.58
N TYR A 364 -5.72 11.78 26.49
CA TYR A 364 -6.71 12.82 26.22
C TYR A 364 -6.09 14.13 25.74
N ASN A 365 -5.06 14.64 26.44
CA ASN A 365 -4.35 15.85 26.05
C ASN A 365 -3.69 15.69 24.68
N ARG A 366 -3.11 14.53 24.40
CA ARG A 366 -2.51 14.23 23.10
C ARG A 366 -3.55 14.19 21.99
N LEU A 367 -4.69 13.54 22.22
CA LEU A 367 -5.81 13.51 21.29
C LEU A 367 -6.31 14.93 20.97
N CYS A 368 -6.56 15.75 21.97
CA CYS A 368 -6.99 17.12 21.79
C CYS A 368 -5.98 17.93 20.95
N ASN A 369 -4.69 17.82 21.26
CA ASN A 369 -3.64 18.47 20.49
C ASN A 369 -3.58 18.00 19.03
N MET A 370 -3.70 16.68 18.80
CA MET A 370 -3.67 16.13 17.45
C MET A 370 -4.92 16.49 16.64
N MET A 371 -6.07 16.58 17.28
CA MET A 371 -7.32 17.06 16.67
C MET A 371 -7.23 18.54 16.28
N ASN A 372 -6.70 19.39 17.14
CA ASN A 372 -6.51 20.81 16.88
C ASN A 372 -5.57 21.09 15.70
N HIS A 373 -4.65 20.18 15.42
CA HIS A 373 -3.73 20.24 14.29
C HIS A 373 -4.19 19.41 13.07
N ASN A 374 -5.44 18.95 13.02
CA ASN A 374 -6.00 18.09 11.98
C ASN A 374 -5.21 16.78 11.71
N LYS A 375 -4.45 16.30 12.69
CA LYS A 375 -3.66 15.06 12.59
C LYS A 375 -4.44 13.80 12.92
N ILE A 376 -5.54 13.94 13.66
CA ILE A 376 -6.48 12.86 13.97
C ILE A 376 -7.89 13.35 13.67
N LYS A 377 -8.68 12.46 13.10
CA LYS A 377 -10.07 12.69 12.75
C LYS A 377 -10.92 11.55 13.30
N PHE A 378 -12.20 11.86 13.48
CA PHE A 378 -13.21 10.82 13.60
C PHE A 378 -13.57 10.32 12.20
N TYR A 379 -13.76 9.02 12.06
CA TYR A 379 -14.10 8.36 10.81
C TYR A 379 -15.43 7.64 10.95
N GLU A 380 -16.44 8.06 10.21
CA GLU A 380 -17.69 7.32 10.10
C GLU A 380 -17.48 6.13 9.16
N ILE A 381 -17.66 4.91 9.66
CA ILE A 381 -17.47 3.66 8.91
C ILE A 381 -18.79 3.00 8.52
N SER A 382 -19.84 3.31 9.24
CA SER A 382 -21.21 2.89 8.98
C SER A 382 -22.16 3.87 9.67
N GLN A 383 -23.44 3.85 9.32
CA GLN A 383 -24.42 4.72 9.94
C GLN A 383 -24.40 4.58 11.47
N ASP A 384 -24.10 5.66 12.16
CA ASP A 384 -23.98 5.76 13.62
C ASP A 384 -22.76 5.06 14.24
N VAL A 385 -21.84 4.49 13.45
CA VAL A 385 -20.58 3.88 13.93
C VAL A 385 -19.41 4.76 13.52
N VAL A 386 -18.70 5.27 14.52
CA VAL A 386 -17.60 6.22 14.36
C VAL A 386 -16.34 5.67 15.01
N ILE A 387 -15.23 5.74 14.30
CA ILE A 387 -13.91 5.34 14.80
C ILE A 387 -13.06 6.56 15.10
N LEU A 388 -12.30 6.49 16.18
CA LEU A 388 -11.19 7.37 16.49
C LEU A 388 -9.91 6.53 16.63
N HIS A 389 -8.91 6.80 15.81
CA HIS A 389 -7.61 6.15 15.88
C HIS A 389 -6.54 7.09 16.42
N CYS A 390 -5.82 6.66 17.46
CA CYS A 390 -4.73 7.40 18.11
C CYS A 390 -3.45 6.58 18.13
N PRO A 391 -2.47 6.85 17.27
CA PRO A 391 -1.16 6.22 17.35
C PRO A 391 -0.32 6.81 18.51
N MET A 392 0.07 5.96 19.47
CA MET A 392 0.82 6.31 20.69
C MET A 392 2.19 5.64 20.67
N ARG A 393 3.16 6.20 19.96
CA ARG A 393 4.54 5.65 19.90
C ARG A 393 5.19 5.64 21.28
N GLY A 394 5.62 4.47 21.72
CA GLY A 394 6.50 4.28 22.89
C GLY A 394 5.85 4.31 24.26
N ASP A 395 4.54 4.46 24.38
CA ASP A 395 3.86 4.66 25.65
C ASP A 395 2.96 3.50 26.12
N LEU A 396 2.81 2.47 25.30
CA LEU A 396 1.92 1.35 25.57
C LEU A 396 2.70 0.04 25.72
N ASN A 397 2.37 -0.73 26.77
CA ASN A 397 2.84 -2.10 26.95
C ASN A 397 2.06 -3.11 26.08
N VAL A 398 1.12 -2.63 25.25
CA VAL A 398 0.23 -3.44 24.40
C VAL A 398 0.24 -2.86 23.00
N GLU A 399 0.35 -3.72 21.99
CA GLU A 399 0.41 -3.32 20.58
C GLU A 399 -0.85 -2.59 20.12
N ILE A 400 -2.02 -3.01 20.60
CA ILE A 400 -3.30 -2.39 20.29
C ILE A 400 -4.24 -2.48 21.49
N ASN A 401 -4.82 -1.35 21.86
CA ASN A 401 -5.97 -1.26 22.75
C ASN A 401 -7.14 -0.65 22.01
N TYR A 402 -8.34 -1.18 22.22
CA TYR A 402 -9.57 -0.58 21.73
C TYR A 402 -10.65 -0.60 22.80
N GLU A 403 -11.55 0.36 22.72
CA GLU A 403 -12.71 0.49 23.60
C GLU A 403 -13.92 0.89 22.77
N ILE A 404 -15.09 0.35 23.14
CA ILE A 404 -16.36 0.68 22.53
C ILE A 404 -17.17 1.49 23.52
N VAL A 405 -17.58 2.68 23.09
CA VAL A 405 -18.47 3.57 23.85
C VAL A 405 -19.76 3.73 23.08
N VAL A 406 -20.87 3.41 23.69
CA VAL A 406 -22.22 3.58 23.14
C VAL A 406 -22.90 4.74 23.82
N SER A 407 -23.55 5.62 23.08
CA SER A 407 -24.35 6.72 23.61
C SER A 407 -25.84 6.46 23.42
N GLU A 408 -26.66 6.82 24.41
CA GLU A 408 -28.12 6.73 24.33
C GLU A 408 -28.68 7.66 23.22
N GLU A 409 -28.05 8.83 23.01
CA GLU A 409 -28.37 9.75 21.93
C GLU A 409 -27.18 9.94 21.00
N ARG A 410 -27.43 10.49 19.80
CA ARG A 410 -26.36 10.82 18.85
C ARG A 410 -25.53 11.97 19.37
N ILE A 411 -24.21 11.74 19.52
CA ILE A 411 -23.25 12.78 19.85
C ILE A 411 -22.76 13.42 18.55
N LYS A 412 -22.86 14.74 18.46
CA LYS A 412 -22.30 15.53 17.35
C LYS A 412 -20.79 15.71 17.56
N ILE A 413 -20.00 15.19 16.64
CA ILE A 413 -18.54 15.29 16.67
C ILE A 413 -18.05 16.48 15.85
N SER A 414 -18.65 16.69 14.67
CA SER A 414 -18.40 17.81 13.77
C SER A 414 -19.69 18.16 13.03
N GLU A 415 -19.66 19.13 12.11
CA GLU A 415 -20.81 19.44 11.26
C GLU A 415 -21.27 18.25 10.42
N GLU A 416 -20.33 17.41 9.99
CA GLU A 416 -20.57 16.28 9.09
C GLU A 416 -20.73 14.95 9.82
N ILE A 417 -20.14 14.79 11.04
CA ILE A 417 -20.04 13.51 11.74
C ILE A 417 -20.84 13.54 13.04
N LYS A 418 -21.76 12.60 13.15
CA LYS A 418 -22.52 12.30 14.37
C LYS A 418 -22.73 10.81 14.49
N GLY A 419 -22.73 10.26 15.69
CA GLY A 419 -22.86 8.81 15.90
C GLY A 419 -23.40 8.44 17.27
N LYS A 420 -23.65 7.15 17.45
CA LYS A 420 -24.07 6.51 18.71
C LYS A 420 -23.04 5.51 19.21
N ILE A 421 -22.31 4.84 18.32
CA ILE A 421 -21.33 3.82 18.63
C ILE A 421 -19.95 4.38 18.28
N PHE A 422 -19.09 4.49 19.26
CA PHE A 422 -17.74 5.05 19.11
C PHE A 422 -16.69 3.99 19.44
N ILE A 423 -15.74 3.77 18.54
CA ILE A 423 -14.66 2.81 18.72
C ILE A 423 -13.34 3.57 18.79
N PHE A 424 -12.69 3.50 19.93
CA PHE A 424 -11.39 4.12 20.16
C PHE A 424 -10.30 3.10 19.90
N PHE A 425 -9.43 3.35 18.93
CA PHE A 425 -8.19 2.60 18.74
C PHE A 425 -7.01 3.38 19.29
N VAL A 426 -6.25 2.74 20.17
CA VAL A 426 -4.97 3.24 20.67
C VAL A 426 -3.91 2.23 20.27
N THR A 427 -3.00 2.62 19.41
CA THR A 427 -1.99 1.74 18.79
C THR A 427 -0.59 2.30 18.94
N VAL A 428 0.43 1.47 18.77
CA VAL A 428 1.84 1.91 18.78
C VAL A 428 2.24 2.63 17.49
N ASP A 429 1.52 2.36 16.38
CA ASP A 429 1.76 2.94 15.05
C ASP A 429 0.45 3.21 14.30
N GLN A 430 0.56 3.54 13.03
CA GLN A 430 -0.59 3.86 12.18
C GLN A 430 -1.27 2.63 11.55
N ASN A 431 -0.71 1.43 11.67
CA ASN A 431 -1.09 0.26 10.85
C ASN A 431 -1.54 -0.94 11.69
N THR A 432 -1.10 -1.04 12.92
CA THR A 432 -1.39 -2.18 13.81
C THR A 432 -2.88 -2.46 13.98
N HIS A 433 -3.74 -1.46 13.72
CA HIS A 433 -5.20 -1.63 13.80
C HIS A 433 -5.86 -2.21 12.53
N PHE A 434 -5.15 -2.35 11.42
CA PHE A 434 -5.76 -2.75 10.13
C PHE A 434 -6.52 -4.07 10.17
N PRO A 435 -5.98 -5.17 10.73
CA PRO A 435 -6.72 -6.42 10.78
C PRO A 435 -8.00 -6.32 11.64
N VAL A 436 -7.94 -5.53 12.72
CA VAL A 436 -9.08 -5.29 13.59
C VAL A 436 -10.13 -4.45 12.87
N LEU A 437 -9.71 -3.42 12.16
CA LEU A 437 -10.56 -2.53 11.38
C LEU A 437 -11.27 -3.27 10.24
N GLU A 438 -10.57 -4.12 9.51
CA GLU A 438 -11.18 -4.97 8.49
C GLU A 438 -12.26 -5.89 9.09
N GLY A 439 -11.98 -6.50 10.25
CA GLY A 439 -12.95 -7.29 10.99
C GLY A 439 -14.20 -6.49 11.39
N ILE A 440 -14.05 -5.22 11.77
CA ILE A 440 -15.18 -4.32 12.07
C ILE A 440 -16.01 -4.05 10.81
N TYR A 441 -15.37 -3.73 9.68
CA TYR A 441 -16.09 -3.53 8.42
C TYR A 441 -16.91 -4.76 8.05
N ARG A 442 -16.31 -5.94 8.06
CA ARG A 442 -17.00 -7.21 7.78
C ARG A 442 -18.16 -7.46 8.76
N TYR A 443 -17.95 -7.17 10.05
CA TYR A 443 -19.00 -7.30 11.06
C TYR A 443 -20.17 -6.35 10.78
N CYS A 444 -19.92 -5.07 10.55
CA CYS A 444 -20.95 -4.08 10.25
C CYS A 444 -21.77 -4.41 8.99
N GLU A 445 -21.14 -5.07 8.00
CA GLU A 445 -21.80 -5.52 6.77
C GLU A 445 -22.60 -6.80 6.95
N SER A 446 -22.29 -7.60 7.98
CA SER A 446 -23.01 -8.86 8.28
C SER A 446 -24.42 -8.61 8.81
N GLU A 447 -25.32 -9.58 8.64
CA GLU A 447 -26.69 -9.51 9.18
C GLU A 447 -26.69 -9.34 10.72
N LYS A 448 -25.76 -10.02 11.41
CA LYS A 448 -25.60 -9.87 12.88
C LYS A 448 -25.17 -8.46 13.28
N GLY A 449 -24.24 -7.88 12.54
CA GLY A 449 -23.77 -6.52 12.79
C GLY A 449 -24.84 -5.48 12.50
N LYS A 450 -25.58 -5.64 11.41
CA LYS A 450 -26.73 -4.77 11.07
C LYS A 450 -27.82 -4.83 12.15
N SER A 451 -28.15 -6.04 12.64
CA SER A 451 -29.08 -6.22 13.75
C SER A 451 -28.58 -5.54 15.02
N PHE A 452 -27.32 -5.76 15.41
CA PHE A 452 -26.72 -5.11 16.57
C PHE A 452 -26.75 -3.59 16.48
N ILE A 453 -26.39 -3.01 15.33
CA ILE A 453 -26.44 -1.55 15.11
C ILE A 453 -27.88 -1.06 15.22
N ALA A 454 -28.85 -1.81 14.70
CA ALA A 454 -30.26 -1.48 14.77
C ALA A 454 -30.79 -1.54 16.22
N ASP A 455 -30.42 -2.56 16.98
CA ASP A 455 -30.79 -2.73 18.39
C ASP A 455 -30.22 -1.61 19.26
N MET A 456 -28.96 -1.21 19.00
CA MET A 456 -28.33 -0.07 19.70
C MET A 456 -28.96 1.27 19.33
N LYS A 457 -29.63 1.39 18.17
CA LYS A 457 -30.43 2.58 17.84
C LYS A 457 -31.71 2.65 18.66
N GLY A 458 -32.21 1.51 19.13
CA GLY A 458 -33.47 1.36 19.88
C GLY A 458 -33.33 1.31 21.40
N VAL A 459 -32.08 1.32 21.95
CA VAL A 459 -31.86 1.26 23.41
C VAL A 459 -32.48 2.49 24.08
N LYS A 460 -33.75 2.38 24.41
CA LYS A 460 -34.39 3.02 25.55
C LYS A 460 -34.28 2.02 26.68
N LYS A 461 -33.83 2.48 27.85
CA LYS A 461 -33.99 1.71 29.08
C LYS A 461 -35.41 1.27 29.27
#